data_8b803cb7ed824c39b7414dc428c6aa8a
#
_entry.id   8b803cb7ed824c39b7414dc428c6aa8a
#
_cell.length_a   1.000
_cell.length_b   1.000
_cell.length_c   1.000
_cell.angle_alpha   90.00
_cell.angle_beta   90.00
_cell.angle_gamma   90.00
#
_symmetry.space_group_name_H-M   'P 1'
#
loop_
_entity.id
_entity.type
_entity.pdbx_description
1 polymer ?
#
loop_
_entity_poly.entity_id
_entity_poly.type
_entity_poly.pdbx_seq_one_letter_code
_entity_poly.pdbx_strand_id
1 'polypeptide(L)'
;MKYVRPINLFQDLFKLNASQRGRFLGLDVGDKYVGLAVSDYHNQIASPLRVLLRKKTNIDLMATDFQSLRSEFSLSGFIFGYPFYRNKNSPDAIQVKLLVEDLCKTGVLEGLRYTFWDECFTSKITELLIKDLNMHPVQYKSAVDKFAAVGILQGYLDFANKHTKQKSSEDL
;
A
#
# COMPACT_ATOMS: atom_id res chain seq x y z
N MET A 1 0.61 -6.72 -13.18
CA MET A 1 -0.41 -6.31 -12.17
C MET A 1 -1.64 -5.75 -12.87
N LYS A 2 -2.82 -5.85 -12.24
CA LYS A 2 -4.10 -5.36 -12.78
C LYS A 2 -4.73 -4.35 -11.82
N TYR A 3 -5.09 -3.17 -12.34
CA TYR A 3 -5.83 -2.17 -11.56
C TYR A 3 -7.27 -2.64 -11.27
N VAL A 4 -7.71 -2.42 -10.06
CA VAL A 4 -9.09 -2.69 -9.61
C VAL A 4 -9.55 -1.50 -8.75
N ARG A 5 -10.83 -1.13 -8.86
CA ARG A 5 -11.40 -0.08 -8.01
C ARG A 5 -11.26 -0.45 -6.52
N PRO A 6 -11.03 0.53 -5.64
CA PRO A 6 -10.76 0.26 -4.22
C PRO A 6 -11.76 -0.69 -3.56
N ILE A 7 -13.05 -0.41 -3.70
CA ILE A 7 -14.07 -1.25 -3.05
C ILE A 7 -14.16 -2.65 -3.67
N ASN A 8 -13.98 -2.77 -4.98
CA ASN A 8 -14.04 -4.06 -5.68
C ASN A 8 -12.87 -4.96 -5.29
N LEU A 9 -11.68 -4.40 -5.10
CA LEU A 9 -10.50 -5.15 -4.65
C LEU A 9 -10.77 -5.85 -3.30
N PHE A 10 -11.43 -5.17 -2.37
CA PHE A 10 -11.79 -5.73 -1.08
C PHE A 10 -12.94 -6.74 -1.18
N GLN A 11 -14.00 -6.40 -1.91
CA GLN A 11 -15.17 -7.28 -2.08
C GLN A 11 -14.81 -8.59 -2.78
N ASP A 12 -13.93 -8.56 -3.76
CA ASP A 12 -13.48 -9.77 -4.44
C ASP A 12 -12.72 -10.73 -3.51
N LEU A 13 -12.05 -10.19 -2.49
CA LEU A 13 -11.43 -11.01 -1.46
C LEU A 13 -12.48 -11.79 -0.63
N PHE A 14 -13.61 -11.16 -0.32
CA PHE A 14 -14.68 -11.78 0.44
C PHE A 14 -15.48 -12.84 -0.32
N LYS A 15 -15.38 -12.88 -1.64
CA LYS A 15 -15.93 -13.98 -2.47
C LYS A 15 -15.11 -15.27 -2.31
N LEU A 16 -13.89 -15.18 -1.80
CA LEU A 16 -13.05 -16.33 -1.52
C LEU A 16 -13.39 -16.92 -0.15
N ASN A 17 -13.12 -18.22 0.01
CA ASN A 17 -13.19 -18.86 1.32
C ASN A 17 -12.21 -18.20 2.30
N ALA A 18 -12.53 -18.20 3.59
CA ALA A 18 -11.70 -17.54 4.61
C ALA A 18 -10.23 -17.98 4.58
N SER A 19 -9.98 -19.25 4.31
CA SER A 19 -8.62 -19.82 4.19
C SER A 19 -7.84 -19.33 2.95
N GLN A 20 -8.52 -18.80 1.95
CA GLN A 20 -7.93 -18.29 0.70
C GLN A 20 -7.77 -16.77 0.70
N ARG A 21 -8.30 -16.10 1.72
CA ARG A 21 -8.18 -14.65 1.85
C ARG A 21 -6.78 -14.27 2.24
N GLY A 22 -6.10 -13.54 1.36
CA GLY A 22 -4.78 -12.99 1.67
C GLY A 22 -4.88 -11.62 2.33
N ARG A 23 -3.71 -11.05 2.59
CA ARG A 23 -3.52 -9.73 3.19
C ARG A 23 -3.26 -8.67 2.14
N PHE A 24 -3.28 -7.41 2.53
CA PHE A 24 -2.93 -6.28 1.67
C PHE A 24 -1.59 -5.67 2.06
N LEU A 25 -0.86 -5.19 1.07
CA LEU A 25 0.34 -4.40 1.24
C LEU A 25 0.02 -2.94 0.93
N GLY A 26 0.27 -2.05 1.87
CA GLY A 26 0.24 -0.60 1.67
C GLY A 26 1.61 -0.08 1.28
N LEU A 27 1.67 0.82 0.30
CA LEU A 27 2.92 1.37 -0.23
C LEU A 27 2.88 2.89 -0.23
N ASP A 28 3.87 3.49 0.42
CA ASP A 28 4.17 4.92 0.31
C ASP A 28 5.39 5.10 -0.58
N VAL A 29 5.18 5.63 -1.79
CA VAL A 29 6.19 5.70 -2.84
C VAL A 29 6.92 7.02 -2.79
N GLY A 30 8.14 7.03 -2.28
CA GLY A 30 9.05 8.16 -2.32
C GLY A 30 10.04 8.11 -3.49
N ASP A 31 10.88 9.13 -3.57
CA ASP A 31 11.92 9.21 -4.61
C ASP A 31 13.02 8.14 -4.46
N LYS A 32 13.48 7.92 -3.23
CA LYS A 32 14.56 6.98 -2.91
C LYS A 32 14.11 5.71 -2.22
N TYR A 33 12.97 5.76 -1.55
CA TYR A 33 12.46 4.67 -0.70
C TYR A 33 10.99 4.43 -0.96
N VAL A 34 10.57 3.19 -0.68
CA VAL A 34 9.17 2.80 -0.63
C VAL A 34 8.89 2.27 0.77
N GLY A 35 8.06 2.98 1.52
CA GLY A 35 7.57 2.54 2.82
C GLY A 35 6.49 1.49 2.66
N LEU A 36 6.52 0.45 3.48
CA LEU A 36 5.62 -0.68 3.40
C LEU A 36 4.89 -0.93 4.71
N ALA A 37 3.62 -1.21 4.60
CA ALA A 37 2.76 -1.70 5.67
C ALA A 37 2.00 -2.95 5.22
N VAL A 38 1.65 -3.80 6.15
CA VAL A 38 0.88 -5.03 5.88
C VAL A 38 -0.34 -5.09 6.77
N SER A 39 -1.48 -5.57 6.23
CA SER A 39 -2.68 -5.81 7.03
C SER A 39 -2.54 -7.08 7.87
N ASP A 40 -3.32 -7.16 8.94
CA ASP A 40 -3.51 -8.40 9.69
C ASP A 40 -4.31 -9.44 8.87
N TYR A 41 -4.45 -10.65 9.38
CA TYR A 41 -5.18 -11.74 8.69
C TYR A 41 -6.68 -11.46 8.50
N HIS A 42 -7.24 -10.58 9.32
CA HIS A 42 -8.64 -10.17 9.20
C HIS A 42 -8.83 -8.92 8.32
N ASN A 43 -7.75 -8.35 7.80
CA ASN A 43 -7.76 -7.12 7.01
C ASN A 43 -8.46 -5.95 7.73
N GLN A 44 -8.18 -5.79 9.03
CA GLN A 44 -8.73 -4.73 9.88
C GLN A 44 -7.66 -3.75 10.36
N ILE A 45 -6.45 -4.24 10.64
CA ILE A 45 -5.37 -3.45 11.24
C ILE A 45 -4.15 -3.47 10.33
N ALA A 46 -3.61 -2.30 10.02
CA ALA A 46 -2.36 -2.12 9.33
C ALA A 46 -1.19 -2.02 10.31
N SER A 47 -0.08 -2.67 10.00
CA SER A 47 1.16 -2.61 10.77
C SER A 47 2.34 -2.23 9.89
N PRO A 48 3.34 -1.49 10.40
CA PRO A 48 4.54 -1.18 9.64
C PRO A 48 5.32 -2.47 9.33
N LEU A 49 5.84 -2.57 8.10
CA LEU A 49 6.56 -3.75 7.67
C LEU A 49 8.05 -3.46 7.50
N ARG A 50 8.42 -2.74 6.47
CA ARG A 50 9.81 -2.35 6.17
C ARG A 50 9.86 -1.20 5.18
N VAL A 51 11.06 -0.70 4.93
CA VAL A 51 11.34 0.27 3.86
C VAL A 51 12.25 -0.40 2.84
N LEU A 52 11.89 -0.29 1.58
CA LEU A 52 12.72 -0.75 0.45
C LEU A 52 13.42 0.43 -0.19
N LEU A 53 14.68 0.23 -0.58
CA LEU A 53 15.37 1.15 -1.47
C LEU A 53 14.75 1.06 -2.87
N ARG A 54 14.39 2.20 -3.45
CA ARG A 54 13.84 2.24 -4.80
C ARG A 54 14.92 2.01 -5.84
N LYS A 55 14.92 0.83 -6.44
CA LYS A 55 15.91 0.40 -7.43
C LYS A 55 15.48 0.82 -8.83
N LYS A 56 15.64 2.14 -9.13
CA LYS A 56 15.21 2.72 -10.42
C LYS A 56 15.95 2.14 -11.63
N THR A 57 17.20 1.73 -11.44
CA THR A 57 18.05 1.16 -12.49
C THR A 57 17.95 -0.38 -12.59
N ASN A 58 17.27 -1.02 -11.65
CA ASN A 58 17.07 -2.47 -11.64
C ASN A 58 15.67 -2.81 -11.13
N ILE A 59 14.68 -2.51 -11.94
CA ILE A 59 13.27 -2.74 -11.60
C ILE A 59 12.93 -4.23 -11.47
N ASP A 60 13.60 -5.10 -12.20
CA ASP A 60 13.38 -6.56 -12.10
C ASP A 60 13.75 -7.08 -10.71
N LEU A 61 14.85 -6.59 -10.15
CA LEU A 61 15.23 -6.92 -8.77
C LEU A 61 14.21 -6.42 -7.75
N MET A 62 13.67 -5.22 -7.95
CA MET A 62 12.62 -4.68 -7.10
C MET A 62 11.31 -5.47 -7.23
N ALA A 63 10.95 -5.89 -8.44
CA ALA A 63 9.79 -6.75 -8.68
C ALA A 63 9.96 -8.13 -7.99
N THR A 64 11.16 -8.67 -7.97
CA THR A 64 11.49 -9.90 -7.24
C THR A 64 11.35 -9.72 -5.73
N ASP A 65 11.78 -8.58 -5.18
CA ASP A 65 11.57 -8.26 -3.75
C ASP A 65 10.07 -8.25 -3.43
N PHE A 66 9.23 -7.63 -4.26
CA PHE A 66 7.78 -7.63 -4.07
C PHE A 66 7.14 -9.00 -4.24
N GLN A 67 7.64 -9.82 -5.16
CA GLN A 67 7.16 -11.20 -5.31
C GLN A 67 7.50 -12.05 -4.08
N SER A 68 8.68 -11.86 -3.50
CA SER A 68 9.06 -12.51 -2.24
C SER A 68 8.14 -12.12 -1.10
N LEU A 69 7.83 -10.83 -0.97
CA LEU A 69 6.86 -10.32 0.02
C LEU A 69 5.45 -10.89 -0.22
N ARG A 70 5.04 -10.97 -1.49
CA ARG A 70 3.75 -11.57 -1.85
C ARG A 70 3.62 -13.00 -1.33
N SER A 71 4.66 -13.79 -1.47
CA SER A 71 4.70 -15.18 -1.01
C SER A 71 4.80 -15.26 0.52
N GLU A 72 5.71 -14.48 1.13
CA GLU A 72 5.95 -14.46 2.58
C GLU A 72 4.71 -14.08 3.39
N PHE A 73 3.96 -13.08 2.93
CA PHE A 73 2.80 -12.53 3.63
C PHE A 73 1.46 -12.95 3.04
N SER A 74 1.43 -13.81 2.05
CA SER A 74 0.20 -14.22 1.35
C SER A 74 -0.61 -13.02 0.86
N LEU A 75 0.03 -12.12 0.10
CA LEU A 75 -0.59 -10.86 -0.31
C LEU A 75 -1.57 -11.06 -1.47
N SER A 76 -2.78 -10.57 -1.32
CA SER A 76 -3.84 -10.58 -2.33
C SER A 76 -3.93 -9.31 -3.16
N GLY A 77 -3.35 -8.21 -2.69
CA GLY A 77 -3.37 -6.94 -3.41
C GLY A 77 -2.45 -5.89 -2.82
N PHE A 78 -2.12 -4.91 -3.64
CA PHE A 78 -1.29 -3.76 -3.31
C PHE A 78 -2.13 -2.49 -3.29
N ILE A 79 -1.95 -1.67 -2.26
CA ILE A 79 -2.60 -0.38 -2.06
C ILE A 79 -1.53 0.69 -2.17
N PHE A 80 -1.46 1.38 -3.30
CA PHE A 80 -0.52 2.47 -3.51
C PHE A 80 -1.11 3.79 -3.01
N GLY A 81 -0.41 4.48 -2.13
CA GLY A 81 -0.70 5.86 -1.80
C GLY A 81 -0.58 6.74 -3.04
N TYR A 82 -1.57 7.60 -3.28
CA TYR A 82 -1.59 8.49 -4.43
C TYR A 82 -2.12 9.86 -4.02
N PRO A 83 -1.44 10.96 -4.41
CA PRO A 83 -1.85 12.30 -4.02
C PRO A 83 -2.99 12.83 -4.91
N PHE A 84 -4.22 12.38 -4.71
CA PHE A 84 -5.38 12.78 -5.50
C PHE A 84 -5.69 14.28 -5.44
N TYR A 85 -5.33 14.94 -4.34
CA TYR A 85 -5.52 16.38 -4.13
C TYR A 85 -4.49 17.24 -4.88
N ARG A 86 -3.42 16.63 -5.39
CA ARG A 86 -2.40 17.34 -6.18
C ARG A 86 -2.66 17.22 -7.66
N ASN A 87 -2.03 18.12 -8.44
CA ASN A 87 -2.04 17.99 -9.89
C ASN A 87 -1.45 16.62 -10.29
N LYS A 88 -2.09 15.96 -11.26
CA LYS A 88 -1.62 14.67 -11.82
C LYS A 88 -0.19 14.72 -12.36
N ASN A 89 0.31 15.92 -12.68
CA ASN A 89 1.68 16.17 -13.12
C ASN A 89 2.62 16.54 -11.95
N SER A 90 2.16 16.47 -10.70
CA SER A 90 3.05 16.67 -9.56
C SER A 90 4.13 15.58 -9.51
N PRO A 91 5.35 15.90 -9.06
CA PRO A 91 6.44 14.90 -8.97
C PRO A 91 6.02 13.64 -8.20
N ASP A 92 5.29 13.80 -7.10
CA ASP A 92 4.83 12.68 -6.27
C ASP A 92 3.86 11.77 -7.04
N ALA A 93 2.87 12.34 -7.74
CA ALA A 93 1.93 11.58 -8.55
C ALA A 93 2.62 10.83 -9.69
N ILE A 94 3.57 11.47 -10.37
CA ILE A 94 4.36 10.86 -11.44
C ILE A 94 5.18 9.69 -10.91
N GLN A 95 5.83 9.84 -9.74
CA GLN A 95 6.64 8.79 -9.13
C GLN A 95 5.85 7.53 -8.85
N VAL A 96 4.63 7.65 -8.34
CA VAL A 96 3.75 6.49 -8.08
C VAL A 96 3.40 5.77 -9.38
N LYS A 97 2.97 6.52 -10.40
CA LYS A 97 2.59 5.94 -11.70
C LYS A 97 3.75 5.25 -12.40
N LEU A 98 4.92 5.89 -12.41
CA LEU A 98 6.13 5.31 -13.01
C LEU A 98 6.49 3.98 -12.35
N LEU A 99 6.48 3.92 -11.01
CA LEU A 99 6.76 2.67 -10.31
C LEU A 99 5.77 1.57 -10.69
N VAL A 100 4.48 1.88 -10.71
CA VAL A 100 3.43 0.92 -11.08
C VAL A 100 3.61 0.42 -12.52
N GLU A 101 3.84 1.33 -13.46
CA GLU A 101 4.07 0.98 -14.87
C GLU A 101 5.30 0.10 -15.05
N ASP A 102 6.40 0.46 -14.40
CA ASP A 102 7.66 -0.30 -14.48
C ASP A 102 7.51 -1.69 -13.88
N LEU A 103 6.83 -1.82 -12.74
CA LEU A 103 6.52 -3.13 -12.14
C LEU A 103 5.61 -3.97 -13.05
N CYS A 104 4.62 -3.35 -13.70
CA CYS A 104 3.77 -4.05 -14.65
C CYS A 104 4.54 -4.60 -15.85
N LYS A 105 5.50 -3.82 -16.37
CA LYS A 105 6.33 -4.23 -17.54
C LYS A 105 7.22 -5.44 -17.25
N THR A 106 7.60 -5.67 -16.00
CA THR A 106 8.44 -6.85 -15.65
C THR A 106 7.74 -8.17 -15.84
N GLY A 107 6.41 -8.21 -15.76
CA GLY A 107 5.63 -9.45 -15.79
C GLY A 107 5.72 -10.31 -14.51
N VAL A 108 6.66 -10.02 -13.61
CA VAL A 108 6.92 -10.82 -12.38
C VAL A 108 5.71 -10.86 -11.46
N LEU A 109 4.96 -9.77 -11.37
CA LEU A 109 3.76 -9.63 -10.53
C LEU A 109 2.46 -9.84 -11.32
N GLU A 110 2.48 -10.65 -12.37
CA GLU A 110 1.28 -10.96 -13.13
C GLU A 110 0.22 -11.60 -12.25
N GLY A 111 -1.05 -11.25 -12.50
CA GLY A 111 -2.19 -11.71 -11.71
C GLY A 111 -2.40 -10.99 -10.37
N LEU A 112 -1.40 -10.26 -9.86
CA LEU A 112 -1.58 -9.44 -8.68
C LEU A 112 -2.48 -8.24 -8.99
N ARG A 113 -3.43 -7.96 -8.12
CA ARG A 113 -4.34 -6.81 -8.22
C ARG A 113 -3.81 -5.65 -7.38
N TYR A 114 -4.08 -4.42 -7.83
CA TYR A 114 -3.72 -3.22 -7.10
C TYR A 114 -4.76 -2.12 -7.25
N THR A 115 -4.71 -1.18 -6.32
CA THR A 115 -5.50 0.05 -6.38
C THR A 115 -4.71 1.24 -5.87
N PHE A 116 -5.22 2.43 -6.11
CA PHE A 116 -4.72 3.67 -5.53
C PHE A 116 -5.61 4.10 -4.38
N TRP A 117 -5.00 4.66 -3.34
CA TRP A 117 -5.68 5.23 -2.21
C TRP A 117 -5.11 6.60 -1.86
N ASP A 118 -5.96 7.50 -1.37
CA ASP A 118 -5.51 8.85 -1.05
C ASP A 118 -4.51 8.84 0.12
N GLU A 119 -3.35 9.43 -0.12
CA GLU A 119 -2.31 9.63 0.90
C GLU A 119 -2.55 10.87 1.78
N CYS A 120 -3.66 11.59 1.60
CA CYS A 120 -3.97 12.90 2.14
C CYS A 120 -3.51 13.07 3.59
N PHE A 121 -2.54 13.99 3.80
CA PHE A 121 -1.98 14.40 5.11
C PHE A 121 -1.34 13.30 5.96
N THR A 122 -1.31 12.04 5.52
CA THR A 122 -0.80 10.92 6.30
C THR A 122 0.66 11.11 6.69
N SER A 123 1.53 11.48 5.76
CA SER A 123 2.95 11.73 6.03
C SER A 123 3.14 12.86 7.04
N LYS A 124 2.38 13.95 6.91
CA LYS A 124 2.47 15.09 7.83
C LYS A 124 2.00 14.75 9.23
N ILE A 125 0.91 14.01 9.37
CA ILE A 125 0.42 13.53 10.68
C ILE A 125 1.46 12.60 11.30
N THR A 126 2.03 11.70 10.51
CA THR A 126 3.08 10.78 10.96
C THR A 126 4.33 11.54 11.42
N GLU A 127 4.77 12.55 10.67
CA GLU A 127 5.89 13.41 11.07
C GLU A 127 5.64 14.10 12.41
N LEU A 128 4.42 14.60 12.64
CA LEU A 128 4.05 15.21 13.91
C LEU A 128 4.09 14.22 15.08
N LEU A 129 3.59 13.00 14.86
CA LEU A 129 3.54 11.97 15.90
C LEU A 129 4.93 11.45 16.32
N ILE A 130 5.89 11.41 15.40
CA ILE A 130 7.22 10.87 15.68
C ILE A 130 8.29 11.94 15.90
N LYS A 131 7.95 13.22 15.72
CA LYS A 131 8.88 14.35 15.87
C LYS A 131 9.56 14.40 17.25
N ASP A 132 8.85 14.02 18.29
CA ASP A 132 9.32 14.05 19.67
C ASP A 132 10.13 12.80 20.07
N LEU A 133 10.23 11.82 19.17
CA LEU A 133 11.07 10.64 19.38
C LEU A 133 12.49 10.98 18.95
N ASN A 134 13.40 11.30 19.86
CA ASN A 134 14.81 11.63 19.62
C ASN A 134 15.53 10.56 18.79
N MET A 135 15.20 10.47 17.50
CA MET A 135 15.74 9.50 16.56
C MET A 135 16.89 10.08 15.74
N HIS A 136 17.86 9.26 15.37
CA HIS A 136 18.84 9.61 14.37
C HIS A 136 18.13 9.95 13.03
N PRO A 137 18.58 10.96 12.23
CA PRO A 137 17.91 11.41 11.00
C PRO A 137 17.52 10.29 10.03
N VAL A 138 18.37 9.27 9.86
CA VAL A 138 18.10 8.13 8.99
C VAL A 138 16.98 7.25 9.57
N GLN A 139 16.98 7.00 10.89
CA GLN A 139 15.94 6.25 11.57
C GLN A 139 14.60 7.00 11.56
N TYR A 140 14.64 8.32 11.75
CA TYR A 140 13.47 9.19 11.67
C TYR A 140 12.80 9.09 10.31
N LYS A 141 13.56 9.25 9.21
CA LYS A 141 13.03 9.16 7.86
C LYS A 141 12.44 7.77 7.57
N SER A 142 13.14 6.71 7.95
CA SER A 142 12.64 5.34 7.80
C SER A 142 11.34 5.11 8.59
N ALA A 143 11.23 5.68 9.79
CA ALA A 143 10.01 5.61 10.58
C ALA A 143 8.86 6.38 9.91
N VAL A 144 9.09 7.60 9.41
CA VAL A 144 8.09 8.39 8.67
C VAL A 144 7.54 7.58 7.50
N ASP A 145 8.41 7.02 6.66
CA ASP A 145 8.02 6.27 5.46
C ASP A 145 7.19 5.02 5.80
N LYS A 146 7.57 4.28 6.84
CA LYS A 146 6.77 3.11 7.31
C LYS A 146 5.41 3.51 7.84
N PHE A 147 5.36 4.54 8.70
CA PHE A 147 4.11 4.98 9.30
C PHE A 147 3.20 5.69 8.30
N ALA A 148 3.74 6.36 7.27
CA ALA A 148 2.95 6.87 6.16
C ALA A 148 2.25 5.72 5.41
N ALA A 149 2.95 4.63 5.14
CA ALA A 149 2.37 3.43 4.53
C ALA A 149 1.28 2.79 5.41
N VAL A 150 1.46 2.78 6.74
CA VAL A 150 0.41 2.34 7.69
C VAL A 150 -0.84 3.19 7.56
N GLY A 151 -0.72 4.50 7.52
CA GLY A 151 -1.87 5.41 7.39
C GLY A 151 -2.61 5.23 6.07
N ILE A 152 -1.90 5.05 4.96
CA ILE A 152 -2.49 4.74 3.66
C ILE A 152 -3.30 3.45 3.73
N LEU A 153 -2.69 2.38 4.22
CA LEU A 153 -3.34 1.08 4.31
C LEU A 153 -4.49 1.08 5.30
N GLN A 154 -4.33 1.68 6.49
CA GLN A 154 -5.40 1.74 7.49
C GLN A 154 -6.60 2.53 6.98
N GLY A 155 -6.38 3.67 6.33
CA GLY A 155 -7.45 4.45 5.72
C GLY A 155 -8.24 3.64 4.69
N TYR A 156 -7.55 2.86 3.86
CA TYR A 156 -8.18 1.95 2.91
C TYR A 156 -9.00 0.85 3.61
N LEU A 157 -8.42 0.19 4.62
CA LEU A 157 -9.10 -0.90 5.35
C LEU A 157 -10.35 -0.39 6.08
N ASP A 158 -10.28 0.76 6.71
CA ASP A 158 -11.42 1.37 7.41
C ASP A 158 -12.57 1.68 6.45
N PHE A 159 -12.25 2.28 5.30
CA PHE A 159 -13.22 2.53 4.25
C PHE A 159 -13.86 1.23 3.74
N ALA A 160 -13.05 0.25 3.40
CA ALA A 160 -13.51 -1.00 2.80
C ALA A 160 -14.38 -1.82 3.78
N ASN A 161 -13.96 -1.94 5.03
CA ASN A 161 -14.71 -2.64 6.08
C ASN A 161 -16.07 -1.96 6.37
N LYS A 162 -16.10 -0.62 6.42
CA LYS A 162 -17.35 0.12 6.63
C LYS A 162 -18.37 -0.15 5.51
N HIS A 163 -17.94 -0.10 4.25
CA HIS A 163 -18.83 -0.28 3.10
C HIS A 163 -19.28 -1.74 2.91
N THR A 164 -18.48 -2.70 3.37
CA THR A 164 -18.87 -4.11 3.31
C THR A 164 -19.94 -4.45 4.37
N LYS A 165 -19.82 -3.88 5.58
CA LYS A 165 -20.80 -4.05 6.65
C LYS A 165 -22.16 -3.40 6.31
N GLN A 166 -22.18 -2.26 5.65
CA GLN A 166 -23.41 -1.59 5.23
C GLN A 166 -24.22 -2.43 4.24
N LYS A 167 -23.58 -3.06 3.24
CA LYS A 167 -24.28 -3.94 2.31
C LYS A 167 -24.89 -5.16 2.98
N SER A 168 -24.20 -5.75 3.95
CA SER A 168 -24.72 -6.92 4.69
C SER A 168 -25.94 -6.59 5.57
N SER A 169 -26.15 -5.31 5.92
CA SER A 169 -27.31 -4.86 6.70
C SER A 169 -28.49 -4.40 5.83
N GLU A 170 -28.26 -4.12 4.54
CA GLU A 170 -29.33 -3.78 3.58
C GLU A 170 -29.93 -5.02 2.90
N ASP A 171 -29.20 -6.15 2.91
CA ASP A 171 -29.65 -7.44 2.35
C ASP A 171 -30.41 -8.32 3.38
N LEU A 172 -30.68 -7.79 4.59
CA LEU A 172 -31.49 -8.41 5.66
C LEU A 172 -32.84 -7.73 5.82
#